data_fc8ee5f00a46a6800cd7bd3a2dc375c5
#
_entry.id   fc8ee5f00a46a6800cd7bd3a2dc375c5
#
_cell.length_a   1.000
_cell.length_b   1.000
_cell.length_c   1.000
_cell.angle_alpha   90.00
_cell.angle_beta   90.00
_cell.angle_gamma   90.00
#
_symmetry.space_group_name_H-M   'P 1'
#
loop_
_entity.id
_entity.type
_entity.pdbx_description
1 polymer ?
#
loop_
_entity_poly.entity_id
_entity_poly.type
_entity_poly.pdbx_seq_one_letter_code
_entity_poly.pdbx_strand_id
1 'polypeptide(L)'
;FDTMEIKQKECFCPNFIKFYELQKISKYARETWEFTNLYSKTRGVNRFLAVLEAFRLLGQRPEVHDRGMKLPDMTSLKKWTQEESKLGNPALKEYASQVNDADIDLALRWSLKVNEDIKELVYGMPPFPGVRESLEKLNEQADAIVVSQTPVEALEREWKENGIDSFVRVIAGQEYGTKTEHLAMAAVGKYPSDRILMIGDAPGDLKAA
;
A
#
# COMPACT_ATOMS: atom_id res chain seq x y z
N PHE A 1 -3.56 13.21 -0.23
CA PHE A 1 -4.09 12.77 1.08
C PHE A 1 -2.97 12.15 1.91
N ASP A 2 -3.00 12.37 3.21
CA ASP A 2 -2.07 11.70 4.15
C ASP A 2 -2.59 10.33 4.62
N THR A 3 -3.39 9.72 3.81
CA THR A 3 -4.06 8.45 4.07
C THR A 3 -3.07 7.31 4.24
N MET A 4 -1.94 7.36 3.53
CA MET A 4 -0.93 6.31 3.62
C MET A 4 -0.28 6.26 5.00
N GLU A 5 0.08 7.40 5.58
CA GLU A 5 0.68 7.47 6.91
C GLU A 5 -0.26 6.91 7.97
N ILE A 6 -1.52 7.34 7.95
CA ILE A 6 -2.55 6.86 8.89
C ILE A 6 -2.77 5.35 8.73
N LYS A 7 -2.93 4.85 7.50
CA LYS A 7 -3.05 3.40 7.25
C LYS A 7 -1.88 2.63 7.85
N GLN A 8 -0.65 3.10 7.61
CA GLN A 8 0.54 2.40 8.07
C GLN A 8 0.71 2.45 9.60
N LYS A 9 0.43 3.59 10.23
CA LYS A 9 0.63 3.79 11.67
C LYS A 9 -0.52 3.22 12.50
N GLU A 10 -1.77 3.38 12.06
CA GLU A 10 -2.94 3.07 12.88
C GLU A 10 -3.61 1.73 12.51
N CYS A 11 -3.43 1.22 11.30
CA CYS A 11 -4.04 -0.04 10.88
C CYS A 11 -3.00 -1.14 10.69
N PHE A 12 -1.99 -0.93 9.85
CA PHE A 12 -1.02 -1.99 9.52
C PHE A 12 -0.11 -2.33 10.71
N CYS A 13 0.56 -1.34 11.27
CA CYS A 13 1.57 -1.53 12.31
C CYS A 13 1.00 -2.12 13.61
N PRO A 14 -0.13 -1.65 14.16
CA PRO A 14 -0.74 -2.26 15.33
C PRO A 14 -1.09 -3.74 15.11
N ASN A 15 -1.65 -4.06 13.95
CA ASN A 15 -1.96 -5.45 13.59
C ASN A 15 -0.69 -6.29 13.36
N PHE A 16 0.36 -5.73 12.78
CA PHE A 16 1.66 -6.39 12.66
C PHE A 16 2.20 -6.79 14.02
N ILE A 17 2.19 -5.87 14.99
CA ILE A 17 2.62 -6.14 16.36
C ILE A 17 1.74 -7.21 17.03
N LYS A 18 0.41 -7.10 16.87
CA LYS A 18 -0.56 -7.98 17.50
C LYS A 18 -0.50 -9.40 16.97
N PHE A 19 -0.59 -9.57 15.64
CA PHE A 19 -0.69 -10.88 15.01
C PHE A 19 0.61 -11.67 15.08
N TYR A 20 1.75 -11.00 14.99
CA TYR A 20 3.07 -11.63 15.08
C TYR A 20 3.68 -11.60 16.50
N GLU A 21 2.86 -11.25 17.51
CA GLU A 21 3.23 -11.28 18.92
C GLU A 21 4.49 -10.47 19.27
N LEU A 22 4.66 -9.29 18.63
CA LEU A 22 5.84 -8.47 18.75
C LEU A 22 5.81 -7.48 19.92
N GLN A 23 4.90 -7.65 20.89
CA GLN A 23 4.70 -6.71 22.03
C GLN A 23 6.00 -6.46 22.80
N LYS A 24 6.80 -7.51 23.00
CA LYS A 24 8.10 -7.44 23.70
C LYS A 24 9.09 -6.47 23.03
N ILE A 25 8.95 -6.28 21.73
CA ILE A 25 9.80 -5.40 20.90
C ILE A 25 8.98 -4.33 20.17
N SER A 26 7.79 -3.98 20.67
CA SER A 26 6.81 -3.13 19.97
C SER A 26 7.38 -1.79 19.51
N LYS A 27 8.26 -1.15 20.29
CA LYS A 27 8.96 0.08 19.88
C LYS A 27 9.73 -0.14 18.58
N TYR A 28 10.58 -1.15 18.54
CA TYR A 28 11.43 -1.45 17.39
C TYR A 28 10.63 -1.96 16.19
N ALA A 29 9.55 -2.69 16.44
CA ALA A 29 8.62 -3.11 15.41
C ALA A 29 7.94 -1.90 14.73
N ARG A 30 7.51 -0.88 15.50
CA ARG A 30 6.97 0.38 14.95
C ARG A 30 7.99 1.13 14.12
N GLU A 31 9.15 1.40 14.68
CA GLU A 31 10.24 2.10 13.98
C GLU A 31 10.60 1.41 12.66
N THR A 32 10.71 0.09 12.68
CA THR A 32 11.05 -0.70 11.49
C THR A 32 9.92 -0.71 10.48
N TRP A 33 8.67 -0.85 10.92
CA TRP A 33 7.49 -0.82 10.05
C TRP A 33 7.35 0.52 9.35
N GLU A 34 7.44 1.62 10.10
CA GLU A 34 7.36 2.98 9.56
C GLU A 34 8.51 3.25 8.58
N PHE A 35 9.72 2.88 8.93
CA PHE A 35 10.85 3.01 8.01
C PHE A 35 10.61 2.27 6.71
N THR A 36 10.20 0.99 6.77
CA THR A 36 9.96 0.14 5.59
C THR A 36 8.89 0.74 4.66
N ASN A 37 7.79 1.23 5.24
CA ASN A 37 6.59 1.58 4.48
C ASN A 37 6.45 3.07 4.15
N LEU A 38 7.11 3.96 4.91
CA LEU A 38 6.96 5.40 4.78
C LEU A 38 8.24 6.12 4.35
N TYR A 39 9.41 5.64 4.79
CA TYR A 39 10.65 6.41 4.68
C TYR A 39 11.76 5.73 3.89
N SER A 40 11.64 4.45 3.56
CA SER A 40 12.64 3.70 2.80
C SER A 40 12.33 3.64 1.30
N LYS A 41 13.26 3.07 0.53
CA LYS A 41 13.07 2.78 -0.89
C LYS A 41 11.97 1.73 -1.16
N THR A 42 11.48 1.05 -0.13
CA THR A 42 10.37 0.09 -0.22
C THR A 42 9.00 0.73 0.05
N ARG A 43 8.94 2.07 0.19
CA ARG A 43 7.67 2.80 0.31
C ARG A 43 6.72 2.42 -0.84
N GLY A 44 5.48 2.07 -0.49
CA GLY A 44 4.45 1.70 -1.46
C GLY A 44 4.57 0.29 -2.05
N VAL A 45 5.49 -0.53 -1.55
CA VAL A 45 5.57 -1.95 -1.94
C VAL A 45 4.34 -2.72 -1.42
N ASN A 46 4.04 -3.84 -2.06
CA ASN A 46 2.95 -4.72 -1.62
C ASN A 46 3.11 -5.11 -0.14
N ARG A 47 1.99 -5.17 0.60
CA ARG A 47 1.96 -5.43 2.06
C ARG A 47 2.67 -6.71 2.50
N PHE A 48 2.60 -7.77 1.71
CA PHE A 48 3.26 -9.04 2.04
C PHE A 48 4.78 -8.95 1.88
N LEU A 49 5.24 -8.25 0.87
CA LEU A 49 6.67 -7.93 0.70
C LEU A 49 7.16 -7.00 1.81
N ALA A 50 6.32 -6.05 2.23
CA ALA A 50 6.64 -5.15 3.36
C ALA A 50 6.80 -5.91 4.68
N VAL A 51 5.95 -6.92 4.95
CA VAL A 51 6.10 -7.81 6.13
C VAL A 51 7.44 -8.53 6.10
N LEU A 52 7.80 -9.12 4.96
CA LEU A 52 9.09 -9.81 4.80
C LEU A 52 10.28 -8.88 5.04
N GLU A 53 10.24 -7.68 4.48
CA GLU A 53 11.30 -6.68 4.66
C GLU A 53 11.37 -6.18 6.11
N ALA A 54 10.23 -5.95 6.76
CA ALA A 54 10.18 -5.56 8.17
C ALA A 54 10.81 -6.64 9.06
N PHE A 55 10.53 -7.93 8.83
CA PHE A 55 11.17 -9.00 9.58
C PHE A 55 12.66 -9.13 9.29
N ARG A 56 13.07 -8.95 8.04
CA ARG A 56 14.48 -8.93 7.68
C ARG A 56 15.25 -7.84 8.44
N LEU A 57 14.69 -6.64 8.52
CA LEU A 57 15.30 -5.52 9.24
C LEU A 57 15.25 -5.72 10.76
N LEU A 58 14.14 -6.23 11.31
CA LEU A 58 14.03 -6.58 12.73
C LEU A 58 15.09 -7.61 13.14
N GLY A 59 15.35 -8.61 12.30
CA GLY A 59 16.38 -9.62 12.53
C GLY A 59 17.82 -9.06 12.59
N GLN A 60 18.04 -7.85 12.09
CA GLN A 60 19.34 -7.17 12.13
C GLN A 60 19.53 -6.24 13.35
N ARG A 61 18.46 -6.03 14.13
CA ARG A 61 18.51 -5.11 15.28
C ARG A 61 19.04 -5.79 16.52
N PRO A 62 20.15 -5.30 17.11
CA PRO A 62 20.69 -5.84 18.36
C PRO A 62 19.65 -5.88 19.48
N GLU A 63 18.81 -4.86 19.60
CA GLU A 63 17.81 -4.75 20.66
C GLU A 63 16.75 -5.87 20.60
N VAL A 64 16.50 -6.44 19.42
CA VAL A 64 15.60 -7.57 19.25
C VAL A 64 16.22 -8.84 19.81
N HIS A 65 17.52 -9.05 19.56
CA HIS A 65 18.30 -10.16 20.09
C HIS A 65 18.47 -10.04 21.62
N ASP A 66 18.82 -8.85 22.12
CA ASP A 66 19.02 -8.59 23.55
C ASP A 66 17.75 -8.85 24.38
N ARG A 67 16.58 -8.66 23.77
CA ARG A 67 15.28 -8.99 24.38
C ARG A 67 14.89 -10.45 24.25
N GLY A 68 15.72 -11.28 23.66
CA GLY A 68 15.47 -12.70 23.45
C GLY A 68 14.19 -12.95 22.63
N MET A 69 13.91 -12.09 21.65
CA MET A 69 12.78 -12.26 20.74
C MET A 69 13.16 -13.22 19.63
N LYS A 70 12.37 -14.29 19.48
CA LYS A 70 12.44 -15.16 18.31
C LYS A 70 11.44 -14.64 17.27
N LEU A 71 11.95 -14.23 16.13
CA LEU A 71 11.11 -13.82 15.00
C LEU A 71 10.56 -15.06 14.27
N PRO A 72 9.37 -14.97 13.66
CA PRO A 72 8.80 -16.08 12.91
C PRO A 72 9.65 -16.41 11.68
N ASP A 73 9.60 -17.67 11.27
CA ASP A 73 10.15 -18.08 9.98
C ASP A 73 9.15 -17.73 8.88
N MET A 74 9.53 -16.80 8.01
CA MET A 74 8.66 -16.30 6.94
C MET A 74 8.89 -17.06 5.60
N THR A 75 9.44 -18.26 5.63
CA THR A 75 9.83 -19.04 4.44
C THR A 75 8.62 -19.31 3.54
N SER A 76 7.50 -19.75 4.09
CA SER A 76 6.29 -20.04 3.32
C SER A 76 5.71 -18.80 2.65
N LEU A 77 5.62 -17.68 3.37
CA LEU A 77 5.15 -16.43 2.80
C LEU A 77 6.12 -15.92 1.73
N LYS A 78 7.42 -16.01 1.95
CA LYS A 78 8.44 -15.64 0.96
C LYS A 78 8.31 -16.47 -0.32
N LYS A 79 8.13 -17.77 -0.20
CA LYS A 79 7.92 -18.67 -1.34
C LYS A 79 6.68 -18.24 -2.12
N TRP A 80 5.54 -18.08 -1.45
CA TRP A 80 4.30 -17.64 -2.10
C TRP A 80 4.48 -16.31 -2.84
N THR A 81 5.14 -15.31 -2.24
CA THR A 81 5.36 -14.01 -2.90
C THR A 81 6.28 -14.07 -4.12
N GLN A 82 7.05 -15.14 -4.31
CA GLN A 82 7.90 -15.36 -5.48
C GLN A 82 7.17 -16.11 -6.61
N GLU A 83 6.19 -16.92 -6.26
CA GLU A 83 5.43 -17.76 -7.20
C GLU A 83 4.16 -17.09 -7.69
N GLU A 84 3.56 -16.20 -6.88
CA GLU A 84 2.31 -15.50 -7.20
C GLU A 84 2.56 -14.18 -7.93
N SER A 85 1.88 -13.97 -9.03
CA SER A 85 1.98 -12.75 -9.84
C SER A 85 1.08 -11.61 -9.35
N LYS A 86 -0.04 -11.93 -8.68
CA LYS A 86 -1.04 -10.98 -8.19
C LYS A 86 -1.18 -11.05 -6.68
N LEU A 87 -0.20 -10.47 -5.97
CA LEU A 87 -0.16 -10.50 -4.51
C LEU A 87 -1.37 -9.75 -3.90
N GLY A 88 -2.36 -10.51 -3.45
CA GLY A 88 -3.58 -9.96 -2.83
C GLY A 88 -4.28 -10.98 -1.94
N ASN A 89 -5.25 -10.51 -1.13
CA ASN A 89 -6.02 -11.39 -0.24
C ASN A 89 -6.74 -12.54 -0.98
N PRO A 90 -7.33 -12.34 -2.18
CA PRO A 90 -7.97 -13.44 -2.90
C PRO A 90 -6.98 -14.56 -3.23
N ALA A 91 -5.82 -14.23 -3.81
CA ALA A 91 -4.79 -15.22 -4.15
C ALA A 91 -4.20 -15.90 -2.90
N LEU A 92 -3.94 -15.14 -1.82
CA LEU A 92 -3.45 -15.74 -0.58
C LEU A 92 -4.48 -16.65 0.07
N LYS A 93 -5.77 -16.31 -0.01
CA LYS A 93 -6.87 -17.16 0.49
C LYS A 93 -6.97 -18.48 -0.29
N GLU A 94 -6.84 -18.42 -1.61
CA GLU A 94 -6.81 -19.60 -2.45
C GLU A 94 -5.61 -20.48 -2.11
N TYR A 95 -4.43 -19.91 -2.01
CA TYR A 95 -3.21 -20.63 -1.62
C TYR A 95 -3.33 -21.26 -0.23
N ALA A 96 -3.84 -20.52 0.76
CA ALA A 96 -4.08 -21.02 2.12
C ALA A 96 -5.02 -22.25 2.15
N SER A 97 -6.00 -22.30 1.25
CA SER A 97 -6.90 -23.46 1.14
C SER A 97 -6.23 -24.74 0.62
N GLN A 98 -5.08 -24.60 -0.05
CA GLN A 98 -4.33 -25.72 -0.66
C GLN A 98 -3.17 -26.20 0.22
N VAL A 99 -2.70 -25.33 1.14
CA VAL A 99 -1.59 -25.64 2.04
C VAL A 99 -2.07 -25.57 3.49
N ASN A 100 -1.65 -26.50 4.32
CA ASN A 100 -1.92 -26.44 5.76
C ASN A 100 -0.70 -25.80 6.45
N ASP A 101 -0.60 -24.46 6.34
CA ASP A 101 0.56 -23.69 6.81
C ASP A 101 0.10 -22.54 7.73
N ALA A 102 0.53 -22.59 9.00
CA ALA A 102 0.12 -21.64 10.02
C ALA A 102 0.59 -20.20 9.73
N ASP A 103 1.75 -20.03 9.08
CA ASP A 103 2.29 -18.70 8.77
C ASP A 103 1.51 -18.04 7.62
N ILE A 104 1.08 -18.84 6.64
CA ILE A 104 0.19 -18.40 5.56
C ILE A 104 -1.18 -17.99 6.11
N ASP A 105 -1.77 -18.78 6.98
CA ASP A 105 -3.04 -18.48 7.64
C ASP A 105 -2.92 -17.21 8.50
N LEU A 106 -1.80 -17.06 9.21
CA LEU A 106 -1.53 -15.88 10.01
C LEU A 106 -1.42 -14.61 9.16
N ALA A 107 -0.68 -14.68 8.05
CA ALA A 107 -0.53 -13.57 7.12
C ALA A 107 -1.88 -13.16 6.49
N LEU A 108 -2.72 -14.14 6.15
CA LEU A 108 -4.05 -13.88 5.62
C LEU A 108 -4.94 -13.20 6.66
N ARG A 109 -5.01 -13.74 7.88
CA ARG A 109 -5.81 -13.15 8.98
C ARG A 109 -5.35 -11.74 9.32
N TRP A 110 -4.04 -11.52 9.39
CA TRP A 110 -3.46 -10.18 9.56
C TRP A 110 -3.93 -9.23 8.45
N SER A 111 -3.80 -9.63 7.20
CA SER A 111 -4.14 -8.79 6.05
C SER A 111 -5.64 -8.48 5.96
N LEU A 112 -6.50 -9.43 6.31
CA LEU A 112 -7.96 -9.22 6.38
C LEU A 112 -8.30 -8.24 7.49
N LYS A 113 -7.71 -8.39 8.70
CA LYS A 113 -7.94 -7.46 9.81
C LYS A 113 -7.48 -6.05 9.50
N VAL A 114 -6.35 -5.90 8.83
CA VAL A 114 -5.90 -4.58 8.35
C VAL A 114 -6.96 -3.93 7.45
N ASN A 115 -7.59 -4.68 6.55
CA ASN A 115 -8.63 -4.12 5.68
C ASN A 115 -9.89 -3.69 6.46
N GLU A 116 -10.26 -4.44 7.50
CA GLU A 116 -11.35 -4.05 8.41
C GLU A 116 -11.02 -2.72 9.11
N ASP A 117 -9.85 -2.62 9.73
CA ASP A 117 -9.43 -1.41 10.45
C ASP A 117 -9.33 -0.19 9.52
N ILE A 118 -8.87 -0.38 8.28
CA ILE A 118 -8.87 0.69 7.28
C ILE A 118 -10.30 1.20 7.00
N LYS A 119 -11.28 0.30 6.90
CA LYS A 119 -12.67 0.70 6.68
C LYS A 119 -13.27 1.48 7.86
N GLU A 120 -12.86 1.11 9.08
CA GLU A 120 -13.37 1.72 10.31
C GLU A 120 -12.66 3.03 10.68
N LEU A 121 -11.35 3.15 10.42
CA LEU A 121 -10.53 4.24 10.92
C LEU A 121 -10.18 5.29 9.86
N VAL A 122 -10.15 4.91 8.58
CA VAL A 122 -9.65 5.80 7.50
C VAL A 122 -10.82 6.42 6.75
N TYR A 123 -11.29 7.54 7.25
CA TYR A 123 -12.34 8.36 6.64
C TYR A 123 -12.13 9.84 6.97
N GLY A 124 -12.73 10.73 6.18
CA GLY A 124 -12.69 12.17 6.42
C GLY A 124 -11.29 12.79 6.27
N MET A 125 -10.39 12.14 5.57
CA MET A 125 -9.04 12.66 5.34
C MET A 125 -9.09 13.79 4.31
N PRO A 126 -8.63 15.00 4.64
CA PRO A 126 -8.59 16.08 3.68
C PRO A 126 -7.46 15.86 2.65
N PRO A 127 -7.59 16.39 1.44
CA PRO A 127 -6.46 16.53 0.54
C PRO A 127 -5.41 17.47 1.13
N PHE A 128 -4.16 17.35 0.67
CA PHE A 128 -3.12 18.30 1.04
C PHE A 128 -3.50 19.74 0.65
N PRO A 129 -2.99 20.77 1.38
CA PRO A 129 -3.24 22.16 1.04
C PRO A 129 -2.87 22.46 -0.42
N GLY A 130 -3.73 23.21 -1.11
CA GLY A 130 -3.53 23.60 -2.50
C GLY A 130 -3.96 22.57 -3.56
N VAL A 131 -4.41 21.36 -3.15
CA VAL A 131 -4.84 20.32 -4.11
C VAL A 131 -6.09 20.76 -4.86
N ARG A 132 -7.12 21.26 -4.18
CA ARG A 132 -8.35 21.72 -4.82
C ARG A 132 -8.08 22.81 -5.85
N GLU A 133 -7.36 23.86 -5.45
CA GLU A 133 -7.00 24.97 -6.33
C GLU A 133 -6.15 24.54 -7.52
N SER A 134 -5.30 23.54 -7.31
CA SER A 134 -4.49 22.95 -8.40
C SER A 134 -5.35 22.16 -9.38
N LEU A 135 -6.29 21.37 -8.88
CA LEU A 135 -7.20 20.58 -9.72
C LEU A 135 -8.17 21.48 -10.50
N GLU A 136 -8.68 22.55 -9.88
CA GLU A 136 -9.51 23.57 -10.54
C GLU A 136 -8.78 24.19 -11.74
N LYS A 137 -7.53 24.63 -11.55
CA LYS A 137 -6.69 25.18 -12.62
C LYS A 137 -6.37 24.15 -13.70
N LEU A 138 -6.08 22.89 -13.33
CA LEU A 138 -5.81 21.83 -14.27
C LEU A 138 -7.03 21.52 -15.14
N ASN A 139 -8.23 21.49 -14.57
CA ASN A 139 -9.45 21.16 -15.28
C ASN A 139 -9.78 22.13 -16.44
N GLU A 140 -9.22 23.34 -16.42
CA GLU A 140 -9.35 24.33 -17.50
C GLU A 140 -8.39 24.06 -18.68
N GLN A 141 -7.29 23.32 -18.46
CA GLN A 141 -6.16 23.26 -19.39
C GLN A 141 -5.72 21.85 -19.76
N ALA A 142 -6.06 20.84 -18.95
CA ALA A 142 -5.60 19.47 -19.12
C ALA A 142 -6.63 18.45 -18.60
N ASP A 143 -6.56 17.25 -19.15
CA ASP A 143 -7.25 16.09 -18.57
C ASP A 143 -6.40 15.50 -17.44
N ALA A 144 -6.98 15.39 -16.25
CA ALA A 144 -6.36 14.75 -15.09
C ALA A 144 -6.94 13.36 -14.85
N ILE A 145 -6.09 12.41 -14.48
CA ILE A 145 -6.49 11.07 -14.05
C ILE A 145 -5.80 10.69 -12.75
N VAL A 146 -6.45 9.88 -11.94
CA VAL A 146 -5.85 9.28 -10.74
C VAL A 146 -5.35 7.89 -11.08
N VAL A 147 -4.08 7.62 -10.75
CA VAL A 147 -3.42 6.33 -10.99
C VAL A 147 -2.89 5.80 -9.67
N SER A 148 -3.49 4.74 -9.14
CA SER A 148 -3.17 4.24 -7.80
C SER A 148 -3.18 2.72 -7.72
N GLN A 149 -2.44 2.16 -6.75
CA GLN A 149 -2.51 0.76 -6.34
C GLN A 149 -3.42 0.55 -5.11
N THR A 150 -4.21 1.56 -4.76
CA THR A 150 -5.30 1.45 -3.78
C THR A 150 -6.55 0.91 -4.48
N PRO A 151 -7.42 0.15 -3.78
CA PRO A 151 -8.71 -0.27 -4.33
C PRO A 151 -9.55 0.93 -4.81
N VAL A 152 -10.17 0.81 -5.98
CA VAL A 152 -10.92 1.91 -6.61
C VAL A 152 -12.05 2.42 -5.72
N GLU A 153 -12.78 1.53 -5.04
CA GLU A 153 -13.86 1.88 -4.12
C GLU A 153 -13.40 2.84 -3.01
N ALA A 154 -12.21 2.59 -2.46
CA ALA A 154 -11.63 3.44 -1.41
C ALA A 154 -11.22 4.81 -1.97
N LEU A 155 -10.65 4.85 -3.17
CA LEU A 155 -10.27 6.09 -3.84
C LEU A 155 -11.50 6.95 -4.18
N GLU A 156 -12.52 6.35 -4.81
CA GLU A 156 -13.73 7.07 -5.18
C GLU A 156 -14.45 7.65 -3.95
N ARG A 157 -14.53 6.89 -2.85
CA ARG A 157 -15.08 7.37 -1.59
C ARG A 157 -14.31 8.59 -1.09
N GLU A 158 -12.98 8.49 -0.98
CA GLU A 158 -12.11 9.54 -0.47
C GLU A 158 -12.20 10.83 -1.33
N TRP A 159 -12.22 10.69 -2.65
CA TRP A 159 -12.34 11.82 -3.58
C TRP A 159 -13.72 12.48 -3.51
N LYS A 160 -14.80 11.69 -3.41
CA LYS A 160 -16.18 12.19 -3.25
C LYS A 160 -16.41 12.87 -1.90
N GLU A 161 -15.92 12.28 -0.80
CA GLU A 161 -16.00 12.88 0.54
C GLU A 161 -15.40 14.30 0.56
N ASN A 162 -14.39 14.53 -0.25
CA ASN A 162 -13.71 15.82 -0.36
C ASN A 162 -14.24 16.68 -1.53
N GLY A 163 -15.18 16.21 -2.31
CA GLY A 163 -15.81 16.94 -3.42
C GLY A 163 -14.81 17.37 -4.51
N ILE A 164 -13.82 16.54 -4.79
CA ILE A 164 -12.79 16.78 -5.82
C ILE A 164 -12.77 15.75 -6.95
N ASP A 165 -13.66 14.76 -6.90
CA ASP A 165 -13.81 13.71 -7.90
C ASP A 165 -14.20 14.26 -9.29
N SER A 166 -14.95 15.36 -9.33
CA SER A 166 -15.37 16.02 -10.57
C SER A 166 -14.24 16.67 -11.38
N PHE A 167 -13.07 16.89 -10.77
CA PHE A 167 -11.91 17.49 -11.45
C PHE A 167 -11.04 16.48 -12.21
N VAL A 168 -11.35 15.19 -12.11
CA VAL A 168 -10.59 14.13 -12.80
C VAL A 168 -11.47 13.33 -13.74
N ARG A 169 -10.90 12.88 -14.85
CA ARG A 169 -11.63 12.11 -15.87
C ARG A 169 -11.84 10.66 -15.46
N VAL A 170 -10.87 10.09 -14.74
CA VAL A 170 -10.86 8.69 -14.30
C VAL A 170 -10.13 8.57 -12.98
N ILE A 171 -10.66 7.72 -12.09
CA ILE A 171 -9.97 7.24 -10.90
C ILE A 171 -9.65 5.76 -11.15
N ALA A 172 -8.38 5.46 -11.44
CA ALA A 172 -7.90 4.11 -11.72
C ALA A 172 -7.22 3.51 -10.48
N GLY A 173 -7.87 2.52 -9.89
CA GLY A 173 -7.35 1.74 -8.77
C GLY A 173 -6.69 0.43 -9.21
N GLN A 174 -6.25 -0.36 -8.23
CA GLN A 174 -5.52 -1.62 -8.46
C GLN A 174 -6.27 -2.64 -9.34
N GLU A 175 -7.59 -2.56 -9.41
CA GLU A 175 -8.44 -3.47 -10.19
C GLU A 175 -8.24 -3.32 -11.70
N TYR A 176 -7.80 -2.13 -12.13
CA TYR A 176 -7.55 -1.84 -13.55
C TYR A 176 -6.11 -2.17 -14.01
N GLY A 177 -5.25 -2.70 -13.11
CA GLY A 177 -3.90 -3.11 -13.42
C GLY A 177 -2.82 -2.31 -12.70
N THR A 178 -1.62 -2.32 -13.27
CA THR A 178 -0.46 -1.56 -12.78
C THR A 178 -0.54 -0.08 -13.20
N LYS A 179 0.22 0.78 -12.55
CA LYS A 179 0.31 2.21 -12.92
C LYS A 179 0.76 2.40 -14.37
N THR A 180 1.68 1.57 -14.86
CA THR A 180 2.13 1.59 -16.27
C THR A 180 0.99 1.25 -17.24
N GLU A 181 0.19 0.23 -16.92
CA GLU A 181 -0.97 -0.14 -17.73
C GLU A 181 -2.04 0.97 -17.73
N HIS A 182 -2.28 1.61 -16.58
CA HIS A 182 -3.19 2.75 -16.50
C HIS A 182 -2.75 3.90 -17.43
N LEU A 183 -1.46 4.27 -17.39
CA LEU A 183 -0.91 5.31 -18.26
C LEU A 183 -1.00 4.92 -19.72
N ALA A 184 -0.68 3.67 -20.06
CA ALA A 184 -0.78 3.17 -21.43
C ALA A 184 -2.22 3.29 -21.96
N MET A 185 -3.21 2.85 -21.19
CA MET A 185 -4.62 2.91 -21.59
C MET A 185 -5.17 4.34 -21.66
N ALA A 186 -4.75 5.21 -20.76
CA ALA A 186 -5.33 6.54 -20.61
C ALA A 186 -4.66 7.59 -21.52
N ALA A 187 -3.37 7.51 -21.76
CA ALA A 187 -2.60 8.59 -22.34
C ALA A 187 -1.87 8.21 -23.66
N VAL A 188 -1.29 7.00 -23.75
CA VAL A 188 -0.52 6.59 -24.91
C VAL A 188 -1.40 6.52 -26.16
N GLY A 189 -0.95 7.19 -27.24
CA GLY A 189 -1.69 7.28 -28.50
C GLY A 189 -2.87 8.25 -28.50
N LYS A 190 -3.21 8.85 -27.36
CA LYS A 190 -4.24 9.90 -27.25
C LYS A 190 -3.65 11.29 -27.11
N TYR A 191 -2.48 11.37 -26.48
CA TYR A 191 -1.73 12.62 -26.29
C TYR A 191 -0.31 12.48 -26.83
N PRO A 192 0.31 13.54 -27.36
CA PRO A 192 1.75 13.55 -27.65
C PRO A 192 2.55 13.28 -26.38
N SER A 193 3.67 12.55 -26.48
CA SER A 193 4.48 12.14 -25.32
C SER A 193 5.02 13.33 -24.50
N ASP A 194 5.31 14.45 -25.16
CA ASP A 194 5.76 15.69 -24.54
C ASP A 194 4.62 16.47 -23.84
N ARG A 195 3.40 15.98 -23.92
CA ARG A 195 2.21 16.52 -23.26
C ARG A 195 1.66 15.62 -22.15
N ILE A 196 2.38 14.59 -21.78
CA ILE A 196 2.00 13.67 -20.70
C ILE A 196 2.92 13.95 -19.51
N LEU A 197 2.33 14.23 -18.34
CA LEU A 197 3.04 14.43 -17.08
C LEU A 197 2.53 13.44 -16.03
N MET A 198 3.45 12.69 -15.43
CA MET A 198 3.20 11.88 -14.25
C MET A 198 3.69 12.62 -13.00
N ILE A 199 2.84 12.71 -11.97
CA ILE A 199 3.19 13.25 -10.66
C ILE A 199 3.02 12.14 -9.64
N GLY A 200 4.07 11.83 -8.89
CA GLY A 200 4.06 10.78 -7.87
C GLY A 200 5.20 10.94 -6.86
N ASP A 201 5.14 10.18 -5.77
CA ASP A 201 6.06 10.28 -4.63
C ASP A 201 6.78 8.97 -4.30
N ALA A 202 6.60 7.94 -5.12
CA ALA A 202 7.18 6.62 -4.90
C ALA A 202 7.99 6.12 -6.10
N PRO A 203 8.99 5.23 -5.88
CA PRO A 203 9.75 4.64 -6.99
C PRO A 203 8.89 3.94 -8.05
N GLY A 204 7.71 3.43 -7.66
CA GLY A 204 6.74 2.85 -8.59
C GLY A 204 6.13 3.86 -9.56
N ASP A 205 6.03 5.13 -9.17
CA ASP A 205 5.55 6.20 -10.04
C ASP A 205 6.60 6.55 -11.09
N LEU A 206 7.85 6.68 -10.66
CA LEU A 206 8.98 6.91 -11.59
C LEU A 206 9.15 5.76 -12.60
N LYS A 207 8.92 4.52 -12.15
CA LYS A 207 8.99 3.35 -13.04
C LYS A 207 7.86 3.33 -14.07
N ALA A 208 6.69 3.87 -13.71
CA ALA A 208 5.52 3.91 -14.58
C ALA A 208 5.62 5.04 -15.64
N ALA A 209 6.29 6.14 -15.28
CA ALA A 209 6.55 7.27 -16.19
C ALA A 209 7.59 6.92 -17.24
#